data_b09ace65d5aa23e0a066829cf21994b8
#
_entry.id   b09ace65d5aa23e0a066829cf21994b8
#
_cell.length_a   1.000
_cell.length_b   1.000
_cell.length_c   1.000
_cell.angle_alpha   90.00
_cell.angle_beta   90.00
_cell.angle_gamma   90.00
#
_symmetry.space_group_name_H-M   'P 1'
#
loop_
_entity.id
_entity.type
_entity.pdbx_description
1 polymer ?
#
loop_
_entity_poly.entity_id
_entity_poly.type
_entity_poly.pdbx_seq_one_letter_code
_entity_poly.pdbx_strand_id
1 'polypeptide(L)'
;MVLNPKIQARAQKEIDDVIGNLKLPKVEDQARLPYVRNLIMETLRWHPVLPTALPHVCYEDDVYRGYDIPKGTVLIGNLWAMSRDETLYKDSDTFNPDRFLDPNVPPFPAFGWGRRKCPGLYYGQDTVFVAVASLLATFTFKRKLDSNGQEIVPKIEHGSNSLTLGLEPFEFELAPRSEKHEQLILDLSSNLESGRN
;
A
#
# COMPACT_ATOMS: atom_id res chain seq x y z
N MET A 1 7.56 5.40 -2.71
CA MET A 1 7.68 6.70 -3.42
C MET A 1 9.13 7.15 -3.53
N VAL A 2 9.88 7.23 -2.45
CA VAL A 2 11.31 7.64 -2.44
C VAL A 2 12.17 6.88 -3.47
N LEU A 3 11.98 5.55 -3.61
CA LEU A 3 12.66 4.72 -4.60
C LEU A 3 12.05 4.81 -6.01
N ASN A 4 10.83 5.31 -6.14
CA ASN A 4 10.07 5.29 -7.39
C ASN A 4 9.51 6.69 -7.73
N PRO A 5 10.37 7.71 -7.95
CA PRO A 5 9.91 9.09 -8.16
C PRO A 5 9.04 9.27 -9.41
N LYS A 6 9.25 8.47 -10.46
CA LYS A 6 8.40 8.51 -11.67
C LYS A 6 6.98 8.01 -11.41
N ILE A 7 6.84 6.97 -10.58
CA ILE A 7 5.55 6.43 -10.16
C ILE A 7 4.81 7.46 -9.30
N GLN A 8 5.53 8.09 -8.36
CA GLN A 8 5.01 9.18 -7.55
C GLN A 8 4.47 10.33 -8.43
N ALA A 9 5.30 10.83 -9.36
CA ALA A 9 4.92 11.94 -10.24
C ALA A 9 3.66 11.62 -11.07
N ARG A 10 3.54 10.38 -11.57
CA ARG A 10 2.37 9.95 -12.33
C ARG A 10 1.11 9.88 -11.46
N ALA A 11 1.21 9.39 -10.23
CA ALA A 11 0.09 9.36 -9.29
C ALA A 11 -0.35 10.78 -8.90
N GLN A 12 0.59 11.68 -8.64
CA GLN A 12 0.33 13.09 -8.38
C GLN A 12 -0.38 13.77 -9.56
N LYS A 13 0.09 13.49 -10.78
CA LYS A 13 -0.53 14.03 -11.98
C LYS A 13 -1.99 13.55 -12.14
N GLU A 14 -2.28 12.28 -11.90
CA GLU A 14 -3.65 11.76 -11.94
C GLU A 14 -4.55 12.49 -10.93
N ILE A 15 -4.06 12.70 -9.69
CA ILE A 15 -4.80 13.44 -8.66
C ILE A 15 -5.07 14.86 -9.11
N ASP A 16 -4.05 15.57 -9.62
CA ASP A 16 -4.19 16.95 -10.08
C ASP A 16 -5.20 17.09 -11.23
N ASP A 17 -5.13 16.18 -12.21
CA ASP A 17 -6.00 16.19 -13.39
C ASP A 17 -7.48 15.90 -13.02
N VAL A 18 -7.73 15.04 -12.02
CA VAL A 18 -9.07 14.53 -11.69
C VAL A 18 -9.73 15.30 -10.56
N ILE A 19 -8.98 15.63 -9.52
CA ILE A 19 -9.47 16.28 -8.29
C ILE A 19 -9.17 17.78 -8.30
N GLY A 20 -8.03 18.14 -8.88
CA GLY A 20 -7.45 19.48 -8.83
C GLY A 20 -6.35 19.60 -7.78
N ASN A 21 -5.36 20.43 -8.08
CA ASN A 21 -4.08 20.50 -7.38
C ASN A 21 -4.10 21.11 -5.96
N LEU A 22 -5.25 21.61 -5.48
CA LEU A 22 -5.41 22.18 -4.14
C LEU A 22 -6.63 21.61 -3.42
N LYS A 23 -6.92 20.33 -3.66
CA LYS A 23 -8.01 19.63 -2.99
C LYS A 23 -7.51 18.29 -2.48
N LEU A 24 -8.01 17.86 -1.31
CA LEU A 24 -7.77 16.52 -0.81
C LEU A 24 -8.74 15.53 -1.45
N PRO A 25 -8.24 14.38 -1.90
CA PRO A 25 -9.07 13.26 -2.33
C PRO A 25 -9.96 12.74 -1.19
N LYS A 26 -11.16 12.30 -1.54
CA LYS A 26 -12.13 11.67 -0.64
C LYS A 26 -12.36 10.22 -1.05
N VAL A 27 -13.03 9.44 -0.21
CA VAL A 27 -13.37 8.04 -0.49
C VAL A 27 -14.11 7.89 -1.82
N GLU A 28 -15.04 8.80 -2.11
CA GLU A 28 -15.85 8.78 -3.33
C GLU A 28 -15.02 8.98 -4.62
N ASP A 29 -13.83 9.55 -4.49
CA ASP A 29 -12.93 9.77 -5.64
C ASP A 29 -12.16 8.51 -6.05
N GLN A 30 -12.19 7.46 -5.24
CA GLN A 30 -11.42 6.23 -5.46
C GLN A 30 -11.66 5.61 -6.85
N ALA A 31 -12.91 5.61 -7.32
CA ALA A 31 -13.25 5.08 -8.65
C ALA A 31 -12.66 5.91 -9.81
N ARG A 32 -12.36 7.19 -9.56
CA ARG A 32 -11.84 8.16 -10.54
C ARG A 32 -10.31 8.21 -10.58
N LEU A 33 -9.63 7.55 -9.64
CA LEU A 33 -8.17 7.52 -9.48
C LEU A 33 -7.62 6.09 -9.67
N PRO A 34 -7.74 5.49 -10.87
CA PRO A 34 -7.36 4.11 -11.11
C PRO A 34 -5.86 3.86 -10.91
N TYR A 35 -4.98 4.81 -11.25
CA TYR A 35 -3.54 4.62 -11.07
C TYR A 35 -3.14 4.66 -9.59
N VAL A 36 -3.72 5.54 -8.80
CA VAL A 36 -3.53 5.55 -7.33
C VAL A 36 -4.01 4.23 -6.71
N ARG A 37 -5.14 3.69 -7.17
CA ARG A 37 -5.60 2.36 -6.73
C ARG A 37 -4.61 1.26 -7.08
N ASN A 38 -4.10 1.24 -8.31
CA ASN A 38 -3.11 0.27 -8.75
C ASN A 38 -1.81 0.38 -7.93
N LEU A 39 -1.38 1.61 -7.62
CA LEU A 39 -0.24 1.88 -6.75
C LEU A 39 -0.44 1.27 -5.35
N ILE A 40 -1.62 1.44 -4.77
CA ILE A 40 -1.96 0.85 -3.46
C ILE A 40 -1.98 -0.68 -3.55
N MET A 41 -2.61 -1.25 -4.58
CA MET A 41 -2.63 -2.70 -4.78
C MET A 41 -1.21 -3.26 -4.90
N GLU A 42 -0.33 -2.58 -5.65
CA GLU A 42 1.07 -2.98 -5.80
C GLU A 42 1.86 -2.85 -4.49
N THR A 43 1.59 -1.82 -3.70
CA THR A 43 2.21 -1.66 -2.38
C THR A 43 1.86 -2.83 -1.46
N LEU A 44 0.59 -3.21 -1.41
CA LEU A 44 0.11 -4.34 -0.59
C LEU A 44 0.64 -5.69 -1.09
N ARG A 45 0.81 -5.86 -2.41
CA ARG A 45 1.42 -7.05 -2.98
C ARG A 45 2.92 -7.09 -2.72
N TRP A 46 3.63 -6.02 -3.07
CA TRP A 46 5.10 -5.98 -3.07
C TRP A 46 5.67 -6.12 -1.66
N HIS A 47 4.95 -5.61 -0.67
CA HIS A 47 5.33 -5.70 0.75
C HIS A 47 4.10 -6.05 1.60
N PRO A 48 3.70 -7.34 1.64
CA PRO A 48 2.55 -7.76 2.43
C PRO A 48 2.80 -7.56 3.92
N VAL A 49 1.88 -6.86 4.58
CA VAL A 49 1.97 -6.55 6.02
C VAL A 49 1.96 -7.82 6.87
N LEU A 50 1.21 -8.84 6.44
CA LEU A 50 1.13 -10.16 7.06
C LEU A 50 1.69 -11.22 6.11
N PRO A 51 3.00 -11.49 6.10
CA PRO A 51 3.63 -12.36 5.12
C PRO A 51 3.16 -13.82 5.18
N THR A 52 2.69 -14.28 6.33
CA THR A 52 2.16 -15.63 6.55
C THR A 52 0.66 -15.65 6.81
N ALA A 53 -0.06 -14.55 6.52
CA ALA A 53 -1.46 -14.36 6.84
C ALA A 53 -1.78 -14.61 8.33
N LEU A 54 -3.06 -14.72 8.68
CA LEU A 54 -3.48 -15.21 9.99
C LEU A 54 -3.71 -16.72 9.91
N PRO A 55 -3.17 -17.52 10.83
CA PRO A 55 -3.40 -18.97 10.87
C PRO A 55 -4.89 -19.30 11.01
N HIS A 56 -5.33 -20.29 10.25
CA HIS A 56 -6.68 -20.85 10.34
C HIS A 56 -6.59 -22.30 10.84
N VAL A 57 -7.65 -22.79 11.47
CA VAL A 57 -7.76 -24.18 11.90
C VAL A 57 -8.82 -24.88 11.07
N CYS A 58 -8.51 -26.04 10.54
CA CYS A 58 -9.47 -26.90 9.85
C CYS A 58 -10.49 -27.42 10.87
N TYR A 59 -11.79 -27.16 10.64
CA TYR A 59 -12.82 -27.49 11.60
C TYR A 59 -13.40 -28.91 11.42
N GLU A 60 -13.14 -29.56 10.30
CA GLU A 60 -13.48 -30.93 9.96
C GLU A 60 -12.36 -31.56 9.12
N ASP A 61 -12.40 -32.88 8.93
CA ASP A 61 -11.45 -33.54 8.02
C ASP A 61 -11.71 -33.10 6.58
N ASP A 62 -10.62 -32.87 5.82
CA ASP A 62 -10.68 -32.42 4.42
C ASP A 62 -9.58 -33.09 3.60
N VAL A 63 -9.70 -33.02 2.28
CA VAL A 63 -8.69 -33.53 1.33
C VAL A 63 -8.36 -32.43 0.33
N TYR A 64 -7.07 -32.10 0.21
CA TYR A 64 -6.59 -31.14 -0.77
C TYR A 64 -5.54 -31.75 -1.67
N ARG A 65 -5.82 -31.83 -2.97
CA ARG A 65 -4.92 -32.42 -4.00
C ARG A 65 -4.41 -33.83 -3.65
N GLY A 66 -5.24 -34.64 -2.99
CA GLY A 66 -4.91 -36.00 -2.57
C GLY A 66 -4.18 -36.08 -1.22
N TYR A 67 -3.96 -34.97 -0.53
CA TYR A 67 -3.42 -34.93 0.82
C TYR A 67 -4.57 -34.86 1.84
N ASP A 68 -4.54 -35.74 2.83
CA ASP A 68 -5.47 -35.69 3.96
C ASP A 68 -5.12 -34.52 4.88
N ILE A 69 -6.11 -33.70 5.21
CA ILE A 69 -6.00 -32.59 6.15
C ILE A 69 -6.94 -32.87 7.33
N PRO A 70 -6.43 -33.48 8.40
CA PRO A 70 -7.26 -33.79 9.58
C PRO A 70 -7.84 -32.54 10.23
N LYS A 71 -9.00 -32.69 10.86
CA LYS A 71 -9.57 -31.69 11.77
C LYS A 71 -8.54 -31.26 12.81
N GLY A 72 -8.47 -29.94 13.04
CA GLY A 72 -7.51 -29.34 13.97
C GLY A 72 -6.19 -28.95 13.32
N THR A 73 -5.95 -29.30 12.05
CA THR A 73 -4.76 -28.87 11.31
C THR A 73 -4.72 -27.37 11.20
N VAL A 74 -3.58 -26.77 11.54
CA VAL A 74 -3.34 -25.33 11.37
C VAL A 74 -2.89 -25.06 9.92
N LEU A 75 -3.64 -24.20 9.23
CA LEU A 75 -3.39 -23.77 7.86
C LEU A 75 -2.80 -22.37 7.87
N ILE A 76 -1.65 -22.21 7.24
CA ILE A 76 -0.93 -20.93 7.14
C ILE A 76 -0.82 -20.55 5.66
N GLY A 77 -1.39 -19.42 5.30
CA GLY A 77 -1.29 -18.86 3.95
C GLY A 77 0.03 -18.12 3.77
N ASN A 78 0.91 -18.62 2.90
CA ASN A 78 2.18 -17.96 2.60
C ASN A 78 1.96 -16.79 1.63
N LEU A 79 1.47 -15.64 2.13
CA LEU A 79 1.24 -14.43 1.33
C LEU A 79 2.54 -13.89 0.73
N TRP A 80 3.66 -14.05 1.40
CA TRP A 80 4.96 -13.66 0.85
C TRP A 80 5.28 -14.42 -0.44
N ALA A 81 5.20 -15.75 -0.44
CA ALA A 81 5.41 -16.54 -1.64
C ALA A 81 4.36 -16.26 -2.72
N MET A 82 3.09 -16.12 -2.32
CA MET A 82 2.00 -15.77 -3.26
C MET A 82 2.24 -14.42 -3.93
N SER A 83 2.80 -13.45 -3.24
CA SER A 83 3.12 -12.13 -3.79
C SER A 83 4.28 -12.16 -4.80
N ARG A 84 5.09 -13.23 -4.82
CA ARG A 84 6.24 -13.46 -5.71
C ARG A 84 5.99 -14.55 -6.73
N ASP A 85 4.76 -14.99 -6.89
CA ASP A 85 4.41 -16.00 -7.90
C ASP A 85 4.52 -15.38 -9.32
N GLU A 86 5.58 -15.74 -10.03
CA GLU A 86 5.86 -15.23 -11.39
C GLU A 86 4.83 -15.67 -12.43
N THR A 87 4.03 -16.70 -12.13
CA THR A 87 2.92 -17.10 -13.00
C THR A 87 1.75 -16.12 -12.95
N LEU A 88 1.62 -15.37 -11.87
CA LEU A 88 0.58 -14.37 -11.64
C LEU A 88 1.12 -12.93 -11.75
N TYR A 89 2.32 -12.68 -11.24
CA TYR A 89 2.94 -11.36 -11.14
C TYR A 89 4.31 -11.36 -11.80
N LYS A 90 4.34 -11.18 -13.10
CA LYS A 90 5.59 -11.12 -13.88
C LYS A 90 6.52 -10.04 -13.33
N ASP A 91 7.83 -10.34 -13.26
CA ASP A 91 8.84 -9.48 -12.64
C ASP A 91 8.43 -9.08 -11.21
N SER A 92 8.09 -10.06 -10.39
CA SER A 92 7.41 -9.90 -9.09
C SER A 92 8.19 -9.06 -8.08
N ASP A 93 9.52 -9.04 -8.17
CA ASP A 93 10.39 -8.22 -7.31
C ASP A 93 10.42 -6.73 -7.72
N THR A 94 9.94 -6.42 -8.92
CA THR A 94 9.83 -5.04 -9.40
C THR A 94 8.53 -4.40 -8.93
N PHE A 95 8.62 -3.22 -8.29
CA PHE A 95 7.46 -2.41 -7.94
C PHE A 95 6.86 -1.78 -9.18
N ASN A 96 5.76 -2.31 -9.66
CA ASN A 96 5.13 -1.88 -10.92
C ASN A 96 3.59 -1.83 -10.81
N PRO A 97 3.00 -0.65 -10.53
CA PRO A 97 1.54 -0.48 -10.50
C PRO A 97 0.84 -0.79 -11.82
N ASP A 98 1.56 -0.67 -12.95
CA ASP A 98 0.97 -0.90 -14.28
C ASP A 98 0.61 -2.36 -14.54
N ARG A 99 1.12 -3.30 -13.72
CA ARG A 99 0.72 -4.72 -13.84
C ARG A 99 -0.79 -4.92 -13.71
N PHE A 100 -1.47 -4.09 -12.92
CA PHE A 100 -2.92 -4.14 -12.71
C PHE A 100 -3.74 -3.43 -13.80
N LEU A 101 -3.10 -2.97 -14.87
CA LEU A 101 -3.80 -2.57 -16.11
C LEU A 101 -4.22 -3.79 -16.92
N ASP A 102 -3.54 -4.93 -16.75
CA ASP A 102 -3.95 -6.19 -17.33
C ASP A 102 -5.07 -6.81 -16.46
N PRO A 103 -6.29 -6.99 -17.00
CA PRO A 103 -7.41 -7.57 -16.25
C PRO A 103 -7.19 -9.04 -15.87
N ASN A 104 -6.22 -9.72 -16.47
CA ASN A 104 -5.86 -11.10 -16.13
C ASN A 104 -4.96 -11.19 -14.88
N VAL A 105 -4.33 -10.09 -14.48
CA VAL A 105 -3.53 -10.05 -13.25
C VAL A 105 -4.47 -9.95 -12.05
N PRO A 106 -4.55 -10.98 -11.18
CA PRO A 106 -5.47 -10.96 -10.07
C PRO A 106 -5.03 -9.95 -8.99
N PRO A 107 -5.99 -9.35 -8.26
CA PRO A 107 -5.65 -8.54 -7.10
C PRO A 107 -5.00 -9.43 -6.01
N PHE A 108 -3.98 -8.90 -5.36
CA PHE A 108 -3.31 -9.59 -4.26
C PHE A 108 -4.25 -9.71 -3.04
N PRO A 109 -4.38 -10.88 -2.41
CA PRO A 109 -5.34 -11.10 -1.32
C PRO A 109 -4.81 -10.59 0.04
N ALA A 110 -4.40 -9.31 0.11
CA ALA A 110 -3.83 -8.68 1.30
C ALA A 110 -4.76 -8.75 2.53
N PHE A 111 -6.07 -8.85 2.30
CA PHE A 111 -7.10 -8.94 3.35
C PHE A 111 -7.68 -10.38 3.49
N GLY A 112 -6.93 -11.38 3.03
CA GLY A 112 -7.38 -12.77 3.04
C GLY A 112 -8.43 -13.08 1.96
N TRP A 113 -9.04 -14.27 2.06
CA TRP A 113 -9.96 -14.81 1.06
C TRP A 113 -11.06 -15.66 1.67
N GLY A 114 -12.05 -16.02 0.85
CA GLY A 114 -13.15 -16.89 1.24
C GLY A 114 -14.05 -16.29 2.31
N ARG A 115 -14.70 -17.15 3.09
CA ARG A 115 -15.64 -16.78 4.16
C ARG A 115 -14.98 -16.12 5.38
N ARG A 116 -13.66 -16.22 5.50
CA ARG A 116 -12.88 -15.66 6.61
C ARG A 116 -12.04 -14.43 6.16
N LYS A 117 -12.43 -13.81 5.04
CA LYS A 117 -11.87 -12.52 4.62
C LYS A 117 -11.99 -11.49 5.74
N CYS A 118 -11.02 -10.60 5.85
CA CYS A 118 -10.98 -9.55 6.87
C CYS A 118 -12.32 -8.80 6.98
N PRO A 119 -12.96 -8.75 8.16
CA PRO A 119 -14.22 -8.02 8.33
C PRO A 119 -14.05 -6.51 8.16
N GLY A 120 -12.84 -5.98 8.39
CA GLY A 120 -12.49 -4.57 8.19
C GLY A 120 -12.01 -4.23 6.77
N LEU A 121 -12.22 -5.11 5.78
CA LEU A 121 -11.71 -4.94 4.41
C LEU A 121 -12.06 -3.57 3.81
N TYR A 122 -13.34 -3.21 3.81
CA TYR A 122 -13.80 -1.96 3.18
C TYR A 122 -13.26 -0.74 3.91
N TYR A 123 -13.37 -0.73 5.23
CA TYR A 123 -12.81 0.34 6.07
C TYR A 123 -11.29 0.48 5.88
N GLY A 124 -10.56 -0.64 5.85
CA GLY A 124 -9.13 -0.65 5.63
C GLY A 124 -8.73 -0.13 4.24
N GLN A 125 -9.44 -0.53 3.20
CA GLN A 125 -9.20 -0.06 1.85
C GLN A 125 -9.46 1.45 1.72
N ASP A 126 -10.56 1.95 2.26
CA ASP A 126 -10.90 3.36 2.23
C ASP A 126 -9.88 4.20 3.02
N THR A 127 -9.50 3.73 4.20
CA THR A 127 -8.49 4.41 5.05
C THR A 127 -7.14 4.51 4.34
N VAL A 128 -6.65 3.39 3.78
CA VAL A 128 -5.38 3.37 3.05
C VAL A 128 -5.45 4.26 1.81
N PHE A 129 -6.58 4.21 1.09
CA PHE A 129 -6.77 5.07 -0.09
C PHE A 129 -6.70 6.56 0.28
N VAL A 130 -7.49 7.01 1.25
CA VAL A 130 -7.52 8.42 1.65
C VAL A 130 -6.15 8.86 2.18
N ALA A 131 -5.49 8.04 2.99
CA ALA A 131 -4.16 8.37 3.52
C ALA A 131 -3.12 8.51 2.40
N VAL A 132 -3.01 7.51 1.51
CA VAL A 132 -2.03 7.52 0.41
C VAL A 132 -2.33 8.64 -0.59
N ALA A 133 -3.58 8.79 -1.00
CA ALA A 133 -3.98 9.82 -1.96
C ALA A 133 -3.78 11.23 -1.41
N SER A 134 -4.10 11.48 -0.13
CA SER A 134 -3.88 12.79 0.51
C SER A 134 -2.39 13.12 0.66
N LEU A 135 -1.57 12.13 1.05
CA LEU A 135 -0.12 12.33 1.12
C LEU A 135 0.48 12.65 -0.25
N LEU A 136 0.04 11.97 -1.31
CA LEU A 136 0.48 12.24 -2.67
C LEU A 136 -0.05 13.58 -3.21
N ALA A 137 -1.25 13.99 -2.81
CA ALA A 137 -1.82 15.28 -3.18
C ALA A 137 -1.04 16.45 -2.60
N THR A 138 -0.48 16.30 -1.39
CA THR A 138 0.09 17.41 -0.62
C THR A 138 1.60 17.40 -0.57
N PHE A 139 2.24 16.23 -0.56
CA PHE A 139 3.68 16.09 -0.35
C PHE A 139 4.41 15.42 -1.51
N THR A 140 5.70 15.72 -1.61
CA THR A 140 6.67 14.98 -2.42
C THR A 140 7.63 14.25 -1.49
N PHE A 141 7.75 12.94 -1.68
CA PHE A 141 8.72 12.09 -1.01
C PHE A 141 10.03 12.12 -1.79
N LYS A 142 11.10 12.56 -1.17
CA LYS A 142 12.43 12.69 -1.80
C LYS A 142 13.46 11.88 -1.03
N ARG A 143 14.55 11.57 -1.69
CA ARG A 143 15.74 11.04 -1.02
C ARG A 143 16.36 12.15 -0.19
N LYS A 144 16.84 11.80 1.00
CA LYS A 144 17.66 12.70 1.81
C LYS A 144 19.01 12.89 1.15
N LEU A 145 19.60 14.06 1.30
CA LEU A 145 20.97 14.34 0.84
C LEU A 145 21.95 14.09 1.99
N ASP A 146 23.13 13.59 1.64
CA ASP A 146 24.27 13.50 2.56
C ASP A 146 24.97 14.87 2.74
N SER A 147 26.04 14.90 3.53
CA SER A 147 26.85 16.10 3.76
C SER A 147 27.52 16.67 2.50
N ASN A 148 27.62 15.89 1.43
CA ASN A 148 28.21 16.28 0.16
C ASN A 148 27.14 16.65 -0.89
N GLY A 149 25.85 16.63 -0.50
CA GLY A 149 24.73 16.91 -1.39
C GLY A 149 24.35 15.74 -2.31
N GLN A 150 24.83 14.51 -2.04
CA GLN A 150 24.47 13.33 -2.81
C GLN A 150 23.23 12.65 -2.23
N GLU A 151 22.38 12.11 -3.11
CA GLU A 151 21.18 11.38 -2.69
C GLU A 151 21.51 10.08 -1.95
N ILE A 152 20.96 9.93 -0.74
CA ILE A 152 21.00 8.69 0.03
C ILE A 152 19.86 7.79 -0.49
N VAL A 153 20.20 6.68 -1.13
CA VAL A 153 19.24 5.68 -1.56
C VAL A 153 18.88 4.80 -0.36
N PRO A 154 17.63 4.85 0.16
CA PRO A 154 17.27 4.03 1.30
C PRO A 154 17.30 2.54 0.94
N LYS A 155 17.85 1.74 1.84
CA LYS A 155 17.77 0.29 1.77
C LYS A 155 16.46 -0.17 2.41
N ILE A 156 15.80 -1.13 1.76
CA ILE A 156 14.62 -1.75 2.32
C ILE A 156 15.10 -2.97 3.14
N GLU A 157 15.15 -2.78 4.43
CA GLU A 157 15.47 -3.83 5.39
C GLU A 157 14.22 -4.15 6.22
N HIS A 158 14.06 -5.43 6.53
CA HIS A 158 12.91 -5.91 7.28
C HIS A 158 13.27 -6.04 8.75
N GLY A 159 12.45 -5.44 9.60
CA GLY A 159 12.54 -5.63 11.05
C GLY A 159 12.19 -7.07 11.42
N SER A 160 12.84 -7.56 12.47
CA SER A 160 12.75 -8.95 12.89
C SER A 160 11.55 -9.24 13.81
N ASN A 161 11.02 -10.48 13.71
CA ASN A 161 10.24 -11.19 14.74
C ASN A 161 8.88 -10.62 15.13
N SER A 162 8.10 -10.11 14.18
CA SER A 162 6.70 -9.78 14.41
C SER A 162 5.79 -10.56 13.47
N LEU A 163 4.54 -10.74 13.87
CA LEU A 163 3.48 -11.25 12.99
C LEU A 163 3.32 -10.35 11.75
N THR A 164 3.59 -9.05 11.90
CA THR A 164 3.59 -8.07 10.83
C THR A 164 5.01 -7.82 10.34
N LEU A 165 5.16 -7.76 9.02
CA LEU A 165 6.42 -7.40 8.38
C LEU A 165 6.56 -5.86 8.40
N GLY A 166 7.32 -5.35 9.38
CA GLY A 166 7.72 -3.95 9.45
C GLY A 166 8.97 -3.68 8.62
N LEU A 167 9.14 -2.43 8.22
CA LEU A 167 10.40 -1.95 7.66
C LEU A 167 11.27 -1.38 8.78
N GLU A 168 12.58 -1.62 8.69
CA GLU A 168 13.53 -0.87 9.51
C GLU A 168 13.43 0.63 9.18
N PRO A 169 13.59 1.52 10.16
CA PRO A 169 13.56 2.95 9.93
C PRO A 169 14.60 3.37 8.89
N PHE A 170 14.18 4.20 7.95
CA PHE A 170 15.08 4.82 6.97
C PHE A 170 14.79 6.31 6.85
N GLU A 171 15.79 7.06 6.44
CA GLU A 171 15.67 8.50 6.30
C GLU A 171 15.18 8.89 4.90
N PHE A 172 14.29 9.86 4.86
CA PHE A 172 13.81 10.50 3.63
C PHE A 172 13.37 11.94 3.93
N GLU A 173 13.18 12.73 2.89
CA GLU A 173 12.64 14.07 2.99
C GLU A 173 11.18 14.05 2.56
N LEU A 174 10.32 14.66 3.36
CA LEU A 174 8.92 14.91 3.05
C LEU A 174 8.71 16.41 2.92
N ALA A 175 8.55 16.91 1.70
CA ALA A 175 8.39 18.32 1.42
C ALA A 175 6.98 18.61 0.87
N PRO A 176 6.31 19.70 1.29
CA PRO A 176 5.10 20.16 0.60
C PRO A 176 5.38 20.35 -0.91
N ARG A 177 4.42 20.04 -1.76
CA ARG A 177 4.58 20.15 -3.22
C ARG A 177 4.77 21.59 -3.70
N SER A 178 4.20 22.57 -2.96
CA SER A 178 4.42 23.99 -3.14
C SER A 178 3.96 24.75 -1.88
N GLU A 179 4.27 26.04 -1.79
CA GLU A 179 3.77 26.93 -0.72
C GLU A 179 2.24 26.90 -0.56
N LYS A 180 1.51 26.78 -1.67
CA LYS A 180 0.04 26.65 -1.63
C LYS A 180 -0.43 25.36 -0.98
N HIS A 181 0.31 24.25 -1.18
CA HIS A 181 0.02 22.98 -0.52
C HIS A 181 0.37 23.03 0.97
N GLU A 182 1.44 23.72 1.33
CA GLU A 182 1.79 23.96 2.72
C GLU A 182 0.68 24.74 3.43
N GLN A 183 0.20 25.83 2.83
CA GLN A 183 -0.92 26.61 3.37
C GLN A 183 -2.20 25.75 3.51
N LEU A 184 -2.51 24.92 2.52
CA LEU A 184 -3.66 23.99 2.59
C LEU A 184 -3.54 23.06 3.81
N ILE A 185 -2.35 22.53 4.09
CA ILE A 185 -2.12 21.66 5.25
C ILE A 185 -2.33 22.40 6.55
N LEU A 186 -1.79 23.63 6.66
CA LEU A 186 -1.92 24.49 7.85
C LEU A 186 -3.37 24.87 8.12
N ASP A 187 -4.13 25.24 7.08
CA ASP A 187 -5.55 25.58 7.18
C ASP A 187 -6.38 24.38 7.66
N LEU A 188 -6.08 23.18 7.17
CA LEU A 188 -6.76 21.96 7.63
C LEU A 188 -6.44 21.61 9.07
N SER A 189 -5.20 21.79 9.50
CA SER A 189 -4.77 21.56 10.89
C SER A 189 -5.51 22.50 11.85
N SER A 190 -5.56 23.80 11.54
CA SER A 190 -6.24 24.81 12.37
C SER A 190 -7.74 24.57 12.49
N ASN A 191 -8.40 24.11 11.43
CA ASN A 191 -9.82 23.75 11.44
C ASN A 191 -10.11 22.52 12.33
N LEU A 192 -9.19 21.55 12.38
CA LEU A 192 -9.32 20.37 13.25
C LEU A 192 -9.17 20.73 14.74
N GLU A 193 -8.34 21.69 15.07
CA GLU A 193 -8.15 22.17 16.44
C GLU A 193 -9.37 23.00 16.90
N SER A 194 -9.91 23.87 16.05
CA SER A 194 -11.09 24.69 16.35
C SER A 194 -12.39 23.89 16.46
N GLY A 195 -12.51 22.77 15.79
CA GLY A 195 -13.69 21.88 15.86
C GLY A 195 -13.72 20.92 17.06
N ARG A 196 -12.71 20.95 17.94
CA ARG A 196 -12.62 20.14 19.17
C ARG A 196 -13.06 20.87 20.45
N ASN A 197 -13.52 22.14 20.36
CA ASN A 197 -14.02 22.94 21.50
C ASN A 197 -15.55 22.92 21.58
#